data_c656a56f39c1aeb3b5ddacc0fa0915ed
#
_entry.id   c656a56f39c1aeb3b5ddacc0fa0915ed
#
_cell.length_a   1.000
_cell.length_b   1.000
_cell.length_c   1.000
_cell.angle_alpha   90.00
_cell.angle_beta   90.00
_cell.angle_gamma   90.00
#
_symmetry.space_group_name_H-M   'P 1'
#
loop_
_entity.id
_entity.type
_entity.pdbx_description
1 polymer ?
#
loop_
_entity_poly.entity_id
_entity_poly.type
_entity_poly.pdbx_seq_one_letter_code
_entity_poly.pdbx_strand_id
1 'polypeptide(L)'
;MGNKIGSEYRTVQYPLIRYAEEVGWARVLTSEALLLRKGEGGLLFNRVLEEKLIELNPGLITADNVDEVIRRIEAVRNTIEGNAEILGWLRGEQSIYDESEKRERNVTVVDFATPDHNVFHVTDEWQYTNGQETNRADVMFLINGLPV
;
A
#
# COMPACT_ATOMS: atom_id res chain seq x y z
N MET A 1 -13.44 -9.44 29.24
CA MET A 1 -12.71 -9.66 27.95
C MET A 1 -12.59 -8.42 27.08
N GLY A 2 -13.52 -7.50 27.10
CA GLY A 2 -13.43 -6.25 26.34
C GLY A 2 -12.36 -5.26 26.80
N ASN A 3 -11.89 -5.36 28.03
CA ASN A 3 -10.98 -4.38 28.62
C ASN A 3 -9.52 -4.45 28.13
N LYS A 4 -9.06 -5.61 27.66
CA LYS A 4 -7.67 -5.73 27.16
C LYS A 4 -7.48 -5.03 25.82
N ILE A 5 -8.41 -5.20 24.91
CA ILE A 5 -8.36 -4.57 23.58
C ILE A 5 -8.47 -3.05 23.70
N GLY A 6 -9.36 -2.57 24.58
CA GLY A 6 -9.51 -1.14 24.81
C GLY A 6 -8.30 -0.49 25.48
N SER A 7 -7.56 -1.20 26.33
CA SER A 7 -6.37 -0.66 27.00
C SER A 7 -5.17 -0.61 26.05
N GLU A 8 -4.93 -1.62 25.21
CA GLU A 8 -3.88 -1.61 24.18
C GLU A 8 -4.12 -0.49 23.16
N TYR A 9 -5.33 -0.36 22.68
CA TYR A 9 -5.70 0.72 21.75
C TYR A 9 -5.40 2.10 22.35
N ARG A 10 -5.80 2.33 23.60
CA ARG A 10 -5.60 3.62 24.26
C ARG A 10 -4.15 3.92 24.60
N THR A 11 -3.37 2.90 24.94
CA THR A 11 -1.99 3.09 25.45
C THR A 11 -0.93 3.09 24.36
N VAL A 12 -1.14 2.38 23.25
CA VAL A 12 -0.14 2.23 22.17
C VAL A 12 -0.69 2.67 20.81
N GLN A 13 -1.80 2.08 20.35
CA GLN A 13 -2.31 2.29 18.99
C GLN A 13 -2.83 3.71 18.79
N TYR A 14 -3.66 4.19 19.69
CA TYR A 14 -4.28 5.52 19.54
C TYR A 14 -3.26 6.66 19.57
N PRO A 15 -2.29 6.70 20.50
CA PRO A 15 -1.24 7.72 20.47
C PRO A 15 -0.39 7.68 19.19
N LEU A 16 -0.06 6.48 18.69
CA LEU A 16 0.71 6.32 17.45
C LEU A 16 -0.05 6.86 16.23
N ILE A 17 -1.33 6.51 16.11
CA ILE A 17 -2.18 7.00 15.02
C ILE A 17 -2.32 8.52 15.08
N ARG A 18 -2.56 9.07 16.26
CA ARG A 18 -2.66 10.51 16.45
C ARG A 18 -1.36 11.23 16.10
N TYR A 19 -0.22 10.67 16.48
CA TYR A 19 1.08 11.21 16.10
C TYR A 19 1.26 11.18 14.58
N ALA A 20 0.89 10.08 13.93
CA ALA A 20 0.95 9.96 12.48
C ALA A 20 0.10 11.03 11.79
N GLU A 21 -1.12 11.27 12.29
CA GLU A 21 -1.99 12.34 11.77
C GLU A 21 -1.34 13.73 11.92
N GLU A 22 -0.69 13.99 13.05
CA GLU A 22 0.00 15.25 13.30
C GLU A 22 1.14 15.52 12.32
N VAL A 23 1.80 14.47 11.82
CA VAL A 23 2.88 14.59 10.84
C VAL A 23 2.43 14.42 9.39
N GLY A 24 1.12 14.36 9.15
CA GLY A 24 0.55 14.44 7.81
C GLY A 24 -0.02 13.14 7.25
N TRP A 25 -0.09 12.05 8.01
CA TRP A 25 -0.76 10.83 7.59
C TRP A 25 -2.27 10.94 7.75
N ALA A 26 -3.02 10.55 6.73
CA ALA A 26 -4.47 10.54 6.79
C ALA A 26 -4.96 9.22 7.42
N ARG A 27 -5.75 9.33 8.48
CA ARG A 27 -6.35 8.18 9.14
C ARG A 27 -7.47 7.59 8.29
N VAL A 28 -7.44 6.27 8.11
CA VAL A 28 -8.52 5.48 7.51
C VAL A 28 -9.11 4.59 8.58
N LEU A 29 -10.42 4.61 8.75
CA LEU A 29 -11.10 3.74 9.71
C LEU A 29 -10.99 2.29 9.28
N THR A 30 -10.98 1.36 10.24
CA THR A 30 -10.88 -0.08 9.98
C THR A 30 -11.90 -0.57 8.96
N SER A 31 -13.15 -0.10 9.07
CA SER A 31 -14.23 -0.45 8.13
C SER A 31 -13.98 0.08 6.72
N GLU A 32 -13.48 1.29 6.58
CA GLU A 32 -13.09 1.86 5.29
C GLU A 32 -11.90 1.12 4.68
N ALA A 33 -10.90 0.79 5.51
CA ALA A 33 -9.74 0.03 5.07
C ALA A 33 -10.15 -1.34 4.51
N LEU A 34 -11.09 -2.03 5.13
CA LEU A 34 -11.62 -3.29 4.62
C LEU A 34 -12.26 -3.14 3.24
N LEU A 35 -12.99 -2.06 2.99
CA LEU A 35 -13.56 -1.78 1.68
C LEU A 35 -12.48 -1.46 0.64
N LEU A 36 -11.51 -0.63 1.00
CA LEU A 36 -10.43 -0.21 0.10
C LEU A 36 -9.52 -1.36 -0.29
N ARG A 37 -9.32 -2.33 0.59
CA ARG A 37 -8.51 -3.52 0.34
C ARG A 37 -9.30 -4.74 -0.14
N LYS A 38 -10.60 -4.57 -0.36
CA LYS A 38 -11.51 -5.63 -0.83
C LYS A 38 -11.57 -6.85 0.12
N GLY A 39 -11.59 -6.58 1.42
CA GLY A 39 -11.69 -7.60 2.46
C GLY A 39 -10.36 -8.00 3.08
N GLU A 40 -10.38 -8.95 4.01
CA GLU A 40 -9.21 -9.39 4.77
C GLU A 40 -8.15 -10.14 3.96
N GLY A 41 -8.51 -10.64 2.78
CA GLY A 41 -7.55 -11.27 1.86
C GLY A 41 -6.75 -10.28 1.02
N GLY A 42 -7.10 -9.01 1.02
CA GLY A 42 -6.40 -7.96 0.28
C GLY A 42 -5.30 -7.29 1.09
N LEU A 43 -4.17 -7.02 0.46
CA LEU A 43 -3.02 -6.34 1.07
C LEU A 43 -2.88 -4.89 0.63
N LEU A 44 -3.57 -4.47 -0.41
CA LEU A 44 -3.39 -3.17 -1.05
C LEU A 44 -4.70 -2.38 -1.01
N PHE A 45 -4.58 -1.07 -0.94
CA PHE A 45 -5.69 -0.19 -1.31
C PHE A 45 -5.69 -0.06 -2.84
N ASN A 46 -6.28 -1.04 -3.52
CA ASN A 46 -6.17 -1.21 -4.97
C ASN A 46 -6.55 0.05 -5.76
N ARG A 47 -7.63 0.70 -5.40
CA ARG A 47 -8.08 1.89 -6.10
C ARG A 47 -7.12 3.07 -5.91
N VAL A 48 -6.58 3.26 -4.71
CA VAL A 48 -5.59 4.30 -4.44
C VAL A 48 -4.32 4.04 -5.22
N LEU A 49 -3.84 2.80 -5.21
CA LEU A 49 -2.64 2.42 -5.97
C LEU A 49 -2.85 2.58 -7.48
N GLU A 50 -4.00 2.16 -8.00
CA GLU A 50 -4.36 2.34 -9.40
C GLU A 50 -4.30 3.81 -9.84
N GLU A 51 -4.97 4.69 -9.11
CA GLU A 51 -4.99 6.12 -9.39
C GLU A 51 -3.58 6.73 -9.35
N LYS A 52 -2.77 6.35 -8.36
CA LYS A 52 -1.41 6.87 -8.21
C LYS A 52 -0.44 6.31 -9.25
N LEU A 53 -0.55 5.06 -9.61
CA LEU A 53 0.26 4.50 -10.69
C LEU A 53 0.03 5.23 -12.02
N ILE A 54 -1.22 5.52 -12.35
CA ILE A 54 -1.56 6.27 -13.54
C ILE A 54 -1.04 7.71 -13.46
N GLU A 55 -1.26 8.38 -12.34
CA GLU A 55 -0.84 9.78 -12.14
C GLU A 55 0.69 9.94 -12.19
N LEU A 56 1.43 9.07 -11.54
CA LEU A 56 2.89 9.16 -11.43
C LEU A 56 3.64 8.66 -12.66
N ASN A 57 2.97 7.96 -13.59
CA ASN A 57 3.57 7.37 -14.77
C ASN A 57 2.82 7.78 -16.05
N PRO A 58 2.75 9.08 -16.34
CA PRO A 58 2.00 9.56 -17.51
C PRO A 58 2.57 8.99 -18.81
N GLY A 59 1.69 8.51 -19.69
CA GLY A 59 2.07 7.91 -20.96
C GLY A 59 2.61 6.48 -20.88
N LEU A 60 2.94 6.00 -19.70
CA LEU A 60 3.43 4.62 -19.47
C LEU A 60 2.33 3.73 -18.88
N ILE A 61 1.69 4.17 -17.80
CA ILE A 61 0.60 3.44 -17.16
C ILE A 61 -0.72 4.15 -17.42
N THR A 62 -1.66 3.40 -17.95
CA THR A 62 -3.02 3.86 -18.28
C THR A 62 -4.05 2.90 -17.69
N ALA A 63 -5.32 3.21 -17.84
CA ALA A 63 -6.41 2.33 -17.43
C ALA A 63 -6.34 0.95 -18.10
N ASP A 64 -5.68 0.85 -19.25
CA ASP A 64 -5.58 -0.41 -20.00
C ASP A 64 -4.56 -1.39 -19.43
N ASN A 65 -3.49 -0.91 -18.81
CA ASN A 65 -2.39 -1.76 -18.34
C ASN A 65 -2.15 -1.72 -16.82
N VAL A 66 -2.82 -0.85 -16.09
CA VAL A 66 -2.61 -0.69 -14.64
C VAL A 66 -2.90 -1.96 -13.85
N ASP A 67 -3.90 -2.74 -14.25
CA ASP A 67 -4.27 -3.99 -13.57
C ASP A 67 -3.15 -5.04 -13.65
N GLU A 68 -2.42 -5.08 -14.76
CA GLU A 68 -1.28 -5.96 -14.90
C GLU A 68 -0.14 -5.59 -13.95
N VAL A 69 0.12 -4.31 -13.81
CA VAL A 69 1.14 -3.81 -12.86
C VAL A 69 0.76 -4.16 -11.44
N ILE A 70 -0.51 -3.94 -11.05
CA ILE A 70 -1.00 -4.26 -9.72
C ILE A 70 -0.89 -5.77 -9.45
N ARG A 71 -1.24 -6.61 -10.43
CA ARG A 71 -1.10 -8.06 -10.29
C ARG A 71 0.35 -8.49 -10.07
N ARG A 72 1.31 -7.86 -10.72
CA ARG A 72 2.73 -8.11 -10.48
C ARG A 72 3.15 -7.76 -9.06
N ILE A 73 2.66 -6.64 -8.53
CA ILE A 73 2.94 -6.23 -7.14
C ILE A 73 2.28 -7.21 -6.15
N GLU A 74 1.03 -7.59 -6.38
CA GLU A 74 0.30 -8.55 -5.54
C GLU A 74 0.93 -9.96 -5.55
N ALA A 75 1.57 -10.33 -6.64
CA ALA A 75 2.20 -11.64 -6.78
C ALA A 75 3.50 -11.78 -6.01
N VAL A 76 4.02 -10.71 -5.44
CA VAL A 76 5.26 -10.74 -4.64
C VAL A 76 5.04 -11.59 -3.39
N ARG A 77 5.90 -12.58 -3.20
CA ARG A 77 5.80 -13.52 -2.08
C ARG A 77 6.43 -12.96 -0.82
N ASN A 78 5.93 -13.40 0.33
CA ASN A 78 6.51 -13.08 1.63
C ASN A 78 7.79 -13.93 1.87
N THR A 79 8.83 -13.65 1.10
CA THR A 79 10.13 -14.30 1.15
C THR A 79 11.22 -13.22 1.16
N ILE A 80 12.48 -13.63 1.36
CA ILE A 80 13.62 -12.70 1.28
C ILE A 80 13.72 -12.08 -0.13
N GLU A 81 13.55 -12.89 -1.16
CA GLU A 81 13.53 -12.44 -2.56
C GLU A 81 12.33 -11.52 -2.82
N GLY A 82 11.17 -11.86 -2.27
CA GLY A 82 9.97 -11.03 -2.36
C GLY A 82 10.13 -9.67 -1.69
N ASN A 83 10.77 -9.61 -0.53
CA ASN A 83 11.07 -8.34 0.14
C ASN A 83 11.99 -7.46 -0.69
N ALA A 84 13.00 -8.04 -1.33
CA ALA A 84 13.88 -7.32 -2.24
C ALA A 84 13.13 -6.79 -3.47
N GLU A 85 12.18 -7.56 -4.00
CA GLU A 85 11.34 -7.14 -5.12
C GLU A 85 10.41 -5.98 -4.73
N ILE A 86 9.78 -6.02 -3.56
CA ILE A 86 8.95 -4.91 -3.06
C ILE A 86 9.80 -3.64 -2.89
N LEU A 87 11.00 -3.75 -2.34
CA LEU A 87 11.91 -2.61 -2.25
C LEU A 87 12.26 -2.06 -3.64
N GLY A 88 12.44 -2.93 -4.62
CA GLY A 88 12.66 -2.55 -6.02
C GLY A 88 11.49 -1.72 -6.58
N TRP A 89 10.25 -2.15 -6.32
CA TRP A 89 9.07 -1.37 -6.71
C TRP A 89 9.06 0.01 -6.03
N LEU A 90 9.29 0.06 -4.72
CA LEU A 90 9.29 1.31 -3.95
C LEU A 90 10.39 2.28 -4.42
N ARG A 91 11.54 1.77 -4.84
CA ARG A 91 12.67 2.58 -5.33
C ARG A 91 12.55 2.98 -6.80
N GLY A 92 11.55 2.48 -7.52
CA GLY A 92 11.40 2.74 -8.95
C GLY A 92 12.40 1.98 -9.82
N GLU A 93 12.85 0.82 -9.36
CA GLU A 93 13.79 -0.05 -10.08
C GLU A 93 13.10 -1.10 -10.95
N GLN A 94 11.81 -1.33 -10.73
CA GLN A 94 11.02 -2.26 -11.54
C GLN A 94 10.53 -1.55 -12.81
N SER A 95 10.47 -2.27 -13.91
CA SER A 95 10.11 -1.72 -15.20
C SER A 95 8.97 -2.48 -15.86
N ILE A 96 8.31 -1.80 -16.81
CA ILE A 96 7.39 -2.40 -17.76
C ILE A 96 7.77 -1.98 -19.17
N TYR A 97 7.37 -2.78 -20.17
CA TYR A 97 7.63 -2.47 -21.56
C TYR A 97 6.67 -1.35 -22.05
N ASP A 98 7.25 -0.32 -22.61
CA ASP A 98 6.52 0.77 -23.24
C ASP A 98 6.41 0.53 -24.73
N GLU A 99 5.23 0.19 -25.21
CA GLU A 99 4.96 -0.05 -26.63
C GLU A 99 5.18 1.17 -27.52
N SER A 100 4.96 2.38 -26.98
CA SER A 100 5.11 3.61 -27.76
C SER A 100 6.58 3.98 -27.97
N GLU A 101 7.42 3.79 -26.97
CA GLU A 101 8.85 4.07 -27.02
C GLU A 101 9.68 2.82 -27.37
N LYS A 102 9.04 1.65 -27.42
CA LYS A 102 9.67 0.35 -27.73
C LYS A 102 10.87 0.05 -26.83
N ARG A 103 10.71 0.28 -25.54
CA ARG A 103 11.74 0.02 -24.52
C ARG A 103 11.13 -0.24 -23.16
N GLU A 104 11.92 -0.84 -22.27
CA GLU A 104 11.56 -0.91 -20.86
C GLU A 104 11.68 0.46 -20.21
N ARG A 105 10.70 0.81 -19.38
CA ARG A 105 10.72 2.04 -18.59
C ARG A 105 10.41 1.74 -17.14
N ASN A 106 11.13 2.39 -16.24
CA ASN A 106 10.94 2.22 -14.81
C ASN A 106 9.59 2.79 -14.34
N VAL A 107 8.93 2.07 -13.44
CA VAL A 107 7.65 2.46 -12.85
C VAL A 107 7.89 3.24 -11.56
N THR A 108 7.28 4.41 -11.44
CA THR A 108 7.28 5.21 -10.22
C THR A 108 6.07 4.84 -9.37
N VAL A 109 6.30 4.25 -8.21
CA VAL A 109 5.27 3.93 -7.22
C VAL A 109 5.19 5.00 -6.14
N VAL A 110 6.34 5.55 -5.75
CA VAL A 110 6.47 6.64 -4.78
C VAL A 110 7.28 7.77 -5.40
N ASP A 111 6.75 8.98 -5.31
CA ASP A 111 7.46 10.18 -5.78
C ASP A 111 8.35 10.72 -4.66
N PHE A 112 9.64 10.42 -4.71
CA PHE A 112 10.63 10.91 -3.74
C PHE A 112 11.07 12.35 -4.01
N ALA A 113 10.97 12.80 -5.25
CA ALA A 113 11.36 14.16 -5.63
C ALA A 113 10.35 15.20 -5.13
N THR A 114 9.06 14.87 -5.19
CA THR A 114 7.97 15.72 -4.72
C THR A 114 7.06 14.90 -3.79
N PRO A 115 7.44 14.77 -2.49
CA PRO A 115 6.70 13.91 -1.55
C PRO A 115 5.20 14.23 -1.43
N ASP A 116 4.81 15.48 -1.64
CA ASP A 116 3.41 15.91 -1.57
C ASP A 116 2.52 15.30 -2.67
N HIS A 117 3.10 14.73 -3.71
CA HIS A 117 2.35 13.98 -4.72
C HIS A 117 1.88 12.61 -4.22
N ASN A 118 2.41 12.14 -3.10
CA ASN A 118 2.03 10.84 -2.53
C ASN A 118 0.84 10.99 -1.57
N VAL A 119 0.12 9.89 -1.39
CA VAL A 119 -0.94 9.76 -0.39
C VAL A 119 -0.44 8.87 0.74
N PHE A 120 -0.51 9.38 1.97
CA PHE A 120 -0.05 8.70 3.16
C PHE A 120 -1.25 8.33 4.02
N HIS A 121 -1.52 7.04 4.19
CA HIS A 121 -2.61 6.55 5.00
C HIS A 121 -2.10 5.77 6.20
N VAL A 122 -2.81 5.87 7.31
CA VAL A 122 -2.60 5.06 8.51
C VAL A 122 -3.94 4.46 8.94
N THR A 123 -3.93 3.19 9.29
CA THR A 123 -5.11 2.49 9.79
C THR A 123 -4.69 1.53 10.91
N ASP A 124 -5.66 1.04 11.65
CA ASP A 124 -5.45 0.10 12.75
C ASP A 124 -6.19 -1.20 12.52
N GLU A 125 -5.98 -2.17 13.41
CA GLU A 125 -6.67 -3.45 13.40
C GLU A 125 -6.62 -4.16 12.05
N TRP A 126 -5.46 -4.11 11.39
CA TRP A 126 -5.27 -4.73 10.09
C TRP A 126 -5.13 -6.23 10.24
N GLN A 127 -6.15 -6.97 9.87
CA GLN A 127 -6.14 -8.42 9.85
C GLN A 127 -6.07 -8.92 8.41
N TYR A 128 -5.11 -9.80 8.15
CA TYR A 128 -4.92 -10.43 6.85
C TYR A 128 -5.04 -11.94 6.98
N THR A 129 -5.79 -12.54 6.08
CA THR A 129 -5.92 -13.99 5.97
C THR A 129 -5.74 -14.45 4.52
N ASN A 130 -4.95 -15.49 4.33
CA ASN A 130 -4.79 -16.15 3.03
C ASN A 130 -5.62 -17.44 2.93
N GLY A 131 -6.50 -17.69 3.88
CA GLY A 131 -7.31 -18.91 3.97
C GLY A 131 -6.69 -20.02 4.82
N GLN A 132 -5.39 -19.96 5.11
CA GLN A 132 -4.67 -20.93 5.93
C GLN A 132 -4.10 -20.28 7.20
N GLU A 133 -3.58 -19.09 7.07
CA GLU A 133 -2.99 -18.34 8.16
C GLU A 133 -3.65 -16.97 8.28
N THR A 134 -3.78 -16.51 9.52
CA THR A 134 -4.28 -15.18 9.82
C THR A 134 -3.22 -14.41 10.59
N ASN A 135 -2.83 -13.27 10.06
CA ASN A 135 -1.90 -12.34 10.69
C ASN A 135 -2.63 -11.03 11.00
N ARG A 136 -2.21 -10.37 12.07
CA ARG A 136 -2.77 -9.10 12.48
C ARG A 136 -1.65 -8.09 12.75
N ALA A 137 -1.81 -6.90 12.18
CA ALA A 137 -1.00 -5.74 12.54
C ALA A 137 -1.86 -4.77 13.34
N ASP A 138 -1.32 -4.23 14.42
CA ASP A 138 -2.03 -3.27 15.26
C ASP A 138 -2.18 -1.92 14.56
N VAL A 139 -1.15 -1.49 13.85
CA VAL A 139 -1.15 -0.27 13.04
C VAL A 139 -0.51 -0.59 11.69
N MET A 140 -1.10 -0.09 10.62
CA MET A 140 -0.60 -0.26 9.26
C MET A 140 -0.43 1.12 8.60
N PHE A 141 0.74 1.33 8.02
CA PHE A 141 1.05 2.51 7.22
C PHE A 141 1.06 2.14 5.74
N LEU A 142 0.45 3.00 4.92
CA LEU A 142 0.40 2.79 3.47
C LEU A 142 0.83 4.07 2.75
N ILE A 143 1.64 3.91 1.72
CA ILE A 143 1.98 4.99 0.79
C ILE A 143 1.40 4.62 -0.57
N ASN A 144 0.57 5.49 -1.12
CA ASN A 144 -0.10 5.27 -2.41
C ASN A 144 -0.85 3.93 -2.49
N GLY A 145 -1.41 3.49 -1.37
CA GLY A 145 -2.13 2.23 -1.26
C GLY A 145 -1.27 0.99 -1.05
N LEU A 146 0.05 1.14 -0.96
CA LEU A 146 1.00 0.04 -0.73
C LEU A 146 1.46 0.03 0.73
N PRO A 147 1.27 -1.07 1.47
CA PRO A 147 1.79 -1.20 2.85
C PRO A 147 3.31 -1.07 2.89
N VAL A 148 3.78 -0.34 3.85
CA VAL A 148 5.21 -0.07 4.05
C VAL A 148 5.67 -0.38 5.46
#